data_63c6ff04d7532fe9b9edaa40e7189769
#
_entry.id   63c6ff04d7532fe9b9edaa40e7189769
#
_cell.length_a   1.000
_cell.length_b   1.000
_cell.length_c   1.000
_cell.angle_alpha   90.00
_cell.angle_beta   90.00
_cell.angle_gamma   90.00
#
_symmetry.space_group_name_H-M   'P 1'
#
loop_
_entity.id
_entity.type
_entity.pdbx_description
1 polymer ?
#
loop_
_entity_poly.entity_id
_entity_poly.type
_entity_poly.pdbx_seq_one_letter_code
_entity_poly.pdbx_strand_id
1 'polypeptide(L)'
;HLSKNIRIAVLKTPLVDEDVGVAASIRIVNSQKLKKEDFLKSGTATDEMMELLSALVRYGVSTTVAGATSSGKTTLTGWLLTTIPHDKRIFTIENGSRELDLVERDKDGKILNKVVHTITRESEDERKSVSQDDLLDMALRFHPDYIVVGEMRSSEADSAQEAARTGHTVITTIHSNSCESTWRRMVTLCKRKYPNVDDNVILNLVTEAFPIVVYAKQLENKQRRIMEIMECEICPDGTRKYHSLYRYNITENRMENGKFIVKGTHEKCADISLSLQRRLLENGMPQAELDRLLGKGNTK
;
A
#
# COMPACT_ATOMS: atom_id res chain seq x y z
N HIS A 1 17.88 10.05 15.84
CA HIS A 1 18.13 8.86 14.97
C HIS A 1 19.62 8.58 14.94
N LEU A 2 20.05 7.37 15.30
CA LEU A 2 21.44 6.92 15.21
C LEU A 2 21.89 6.71 13.76
N SER A 3 20.96 6.36 12.88
CA SER A 3 21.14 6.29 11.42
C SER A 3 19.79 6.37 10.72
N LYS A 4 19.79 6.53 9.39
CA LYS A 4 18.55 6.66 8.58
C LYS A 4 17.63 5.42 8.64
N ASN A 5 18.20 4.26 8.99
CA ASN A 5 17.53 2.97 8.97
C ASN A 5 17.32 2.34 10.36
N ILE A 6 17.58 3.07 11.44
CA ILE A 6 17.37 2.56 12.80
C ILE A 6 16.33 3.42 13.52
N ARG A 7 15.24 2.79 13.96
CA ARG A 7 14.24 3.38 14.83
C ARG A 7 14.37 2.78 16.22
N ILE A 8 14.46 3.61 17.24
CA ILE A 8 14.53 3.20 18.64
C ILE A 8 13.39 3.85 19.39
N ALA A 9 12.60 3.03 20.09
CA ALA A 9 11.63 3.47 21.06
C ALA A 9 12.10 2.99 22.44
N VAL A 10 12.12 3.87 23.43
CA VAL A 10 12.60 3.59 24.78
C VAL A 10 11.53 4.04 25.79
N LEU A 11 11.22 3.17 26.72
CA LEU A 11 10.42 3.45 27.90
C LEU A 11 11.28 3.26 29.16
N LYS A 12 11.13 4.12 30.13
CA LYS A 12 11.80 4.02 31.44
C LYS A 12 10.79 4.27 32.58
N THR A 13 11.18 3.97 33.77
CA THR A 13 10.44 4.30 35.00
C THR A 13 10.03 5.79 35.01
N PRO A 14 8.75 6.15 35.34
CA PRO A 14 7.71 5.29 35.94
C PRO A 14 6.77 4.61 34.92
N LEU A 15 7.05 4.68 33.62
CA LEU A 15 6.23 4.05 32.57
C LEU A 15 6.47 2.53 32.45
N VAL A 16 7.53 2.03 33.08
CA VAL A 16 7.91 0.62 33.18
C VAL A 16 8.18 0.35 34.64
N ASP A 17 7.88 -0.87 35.13
CA ASP A 17 8.15 -1.28 36.49
C ASP A 17 9.63 -1.12 36.84
N GLU A 18 9.91 -0.83 38.14
CA GLU A 18 11.27 -0.61 38.64
C GLU A 18 12.17 -1.83 38.41
N ASP A 19 11.63 -3.04 38.53
CA ASP A 19 12.35 -4.29 38.25
C ASP A 19 12.82 -4.45 36.81
N VAL A 20 12.13 -3.80 35.83
CA VAL A 20 12.50 -3.79 34.43
C VAL A 20 13.45 -2.63 34.13
N GLY A 21 13.28 -1.50 34.82
CA GLY A 21 14.07 -0.28 34.70
C GLY A 21 13.93 0.41 33.32
N VAL A 22 14.34 -0.25 32.24
CA VAL A 22 14.28 0.27 30.87
C VAL A 22 13.81 -0.81 29.89
N ALA A 23 12.80 -0.50 29.08
CA ALA A 23 12.39 -1.30 27.94
C ALA A 23 12.74 -0.56 26.65
N ALA A 24 13.41 -1.23 25.71
CA ALA A 24 13.76 -0.65 24.41
C ALA A 24 13.32 -1.55 23.26
N SER A 25 12.74 -0.94 22.22
CA SER A 25 12.45 -1.58 20.95
C SER A 25 13.36 -0.97 19.86
N ILE A 26 14.20 -1.79 19.25
CA ILE A 26 15.12 -1.37 18.20
C ILE A 26 14.66 -2.02 16.91
N ARG A 27 14.21 -1.21 15.96
CA ARG A 27 13.84 -1.65 14.61
C ARG A 27 14.93 -1.23 13.63
N ILE A 28 15.55 -2.19 13.01
CA ILE A 28 16.51 -1.98 11.92
C ILE A 28 15.74 -2.19 10.61
N VAL A 29 15.61 -1.11 9.85
CA VAL A 29 15.02 -1.17 8.51
C VAL A 29 16.12 -1.59 7.55
N ASN A 30 16.16 -2.88 7.22
CA ASN A 30 16.98 -3.37 6.13
C ASN A 30 16.21 -3.14 4.84
N SER A 31 16.66 -2.18 4.05
CA SER A 31 16.11 -1.88 2.73
C SER A 31 16.57 -2.90 1.67
N GLN A 32 16.53 -4.21 1.98
CA GLN A 32 16.68 -5.21 0.93
C GLN A 32 15.49 -5.07 0.00
N LYS A 33 15.75 -4.55 -1.20
CA LYS A 33 14.76 -4.48 -2.28
C LYS A 33 14.45 -5.91 -2.70
N LEU A 34 13.31 -6.44 -2.25
CA LEU A 34 12.83 -7.73 -2.73
C LEU A 34 12.48 -7.61 -4.22
N LYS A 35 12.83 -8.65 -4.96
CA LYS A 35 12.46 -8.80 -6.37
C LYS A 35 11.15 -9.59 -6.48
N LYS A 36 10.52 -9.56 -7.65
CA LYS A 36 9.31 -10.34 -7.95
C LYS A 36 9.50 -11.81 -7.57
N GLU A 37 10.66 -12.39 -7.92
CA GLU A 37 11.01 -13.79 -7.67
C GLU A 37 10.99 -14.17 -6.19
N ASP A 38 11.28 -13.23 -5.28
CA ASP A 38 11.28 -13.48 -3.83
C ASP A 38 9.84 -13.67 -3.32
N PHE A 39 8.87 -12.90 -3.84
CA PHE A 39 7.44 -13.07 -3.54
C PHE A 39 6.90 -14.39 -4.08
N LEU A 40 7.34 -14.80 -5.29
CA LEU A 40 6.93 -16.06 -5.90
C LEU A 40 7.52 -17.26 -5.11
N LYS A 41 8.81 -17.26 -4.85
CA LYS A 41 9.52 -18.33 -4.11
C LYS A 41 8.98 -18.53 -2.69
N SER A 42 8.62 -17.42 -2.01
CA SER A 42 8.01 -17.49 -0.67
C SER A 42 6.54 -17.90 -0.70
N GLY A 43 5.92 -17.96 -1.88
CA GLY A 43 4.48 -18.20 -2.04
C GLY A 43 3.61 -17.04 -1.52
N THR A 44 4.19 -15.84 -1.38
CA THR A 44 3.44 -14.65 -0.93
C THR A 44 2.37 -14.26 -1.94
N ALA A 45 2.67 -14.40 -3.24
CA ALA A 45 1.78 -14.11 -4.36
C ALA A 45 2.11 -15.04 -5.55
N THR A 46 1.19 -15.13 -6.52
CA THR A 46 1.46 -15.75 -7.82
C THR A 46 2.03 -14.75 -8.83
N ASP A 47 2.58 -15.25 -9.93
CA ASP A 47 3.11 -14.42 -11.01
C ASP A 47 2.03 -13.50 -11.59
N GLU A 48 0.84 -14.04 -11.86
CA GLU A 48 -0.32 -13.30 -12.37
C GLU A 48 -0.75 -12.16 -11.43
N MET A 49 -0.76 -12.40 -10.12
CA MET A 49 -1.07 -11.37 -9.14
C MET A 49 -0.06 -10.22 -9.17
N MET A 50 1.24 -10.56 -9.26
CA MET A 50 2.30 -9.56 -9.31
C MET A 50 2.26 -8.77 -10.62
N GLU A 51 1.95 -9.42 -11.75
CA GLU A 51 1.76 -8.74 -13.04
C GLU A 51 0.57 -7.79 -13.00
N LEU A 52 -0.58 -8.24 -12.48
CA LEU A 52 -1.76 -7.38 -12.33
C LEU A 52 -1.43 -6.15 -11.48
N LEU A 53 -0.88 -6.34 -10.28
CA LEU A 53 -0.56 -5.24 -9.38
C LEU A 53 0.45 -4.25 -9.96
N SER A 54 1.48 -4.77 -10.65
CA SER A 54 2.44 -3.94 -11.37
C SER A 54 1.78 -3.11 -12.46
N ALA A 55 0.89 -3.71 -13.25
CA ALA A 55 0.16 -3.04 -14.31
C ALA A 55 -0.78 -1.95 -13.74
N LEU A 56 -1.56 -2.26 -12.68
CA LEU A 56 -2.43 -1.29 -12.04
C LEU A 56 -1.65 -0.04 -11.57
N VAL A 57 -0.52 -0.25 -10.89
CA VAL A 57 0.32 0.86 -10.44
C VAL A 57 0.92 1.62 -11.62
N ARG A 58 1.51 0.93 -12.59
CA ARG A 58 2.15 1.55 -13.77
C ARG A 58 1.19 2.44 -14.55
N TYR A 59 -0.07 2.03 -14.67
CA TYR A 59 -1.11 2.76 -15.42
C TYR A 59 -2.00 3.61 -14.52
N GLY A 60 -1.49 4.05 -13.36
CA GLY A 60 -2.09 5.13 -12.60
C GLY A 60 -3.34 4.75 -11.81
N VAL A 61 -3.46 3.52 -11.35
CA VAL A 61 -4.54 3.08 -10.47
C VAL A 61 -4.09 3.20 -9.01
N SER A 62 -4.73 4.10 -8.26
CA SER A 62 -4.46 4.25 -6.84
C SER A 62 -4.77 2.96 -6.09
N THR A 63 -3.83 2.53 -5.27
CA THR A 63 -3.86 1.21 -4.63
C THR A 63 -3.51 1.30 -3.16
N THR A 64 -4.26 0.60 -2.33
CA THR A 64 -4.02 0.49 -0.89
C THR A 64 -3.54 -0.91 -0.52
N VAL A 65 -2.42 -1.00 0.19
CA VAL A 65 -1.94 -2.25 0.77
C VAL A 65 -2.31 -2.29 2.25
N ALA A 66 -3.20 -3.20 2.60
CA ALA A 66 -3.76 -3.37 3.93
C ALA A 66 -3.19 -4.60 4.65
N GLY A 67 -3.22 -4.57 5.98
CA GLY A 67 -2.83 -5.71 6.81
C GLY A 67 -2.34 -5.31 8.20
N ALA A 68 -2.16 -6.28 9.07
CA ALA A 68 -1.62 -6.07 10.41
C ALA A 68 -0.12 -5.70 10.40
N THR A 69 0.44 -5.40 11.56
CA THR A 69 1.88 -5.22 11.73
C THR A 69 2.62 -6.49 11.26
N SER A 70 3.79 -6.31 10.62
CA SER A 70 4.63 -7.39 10.11
C SER A 70 4.04 -8.22 8.95
N SER A 71 2.89 -7.85 8.39
CA SER A 71 2.27 -8.54 7.26
C SER A 71 3.01 -8.36 5.93
N GLY A 72 3.97 -7.44 5.85
CA GLY A 72 4.77 -7.18 4.64
C GLY A 72 4.25 -6.03 3.77
N LYS A 73 3.34 -5.18 4.28
CA LYS A 73 2.78 -4.02 3.55
C LYS A 73 3.86 -3.15 2.91
N THR A 74 4.76 -2.60 3.74
CA THR A 74 5.83 -1.70 3.27
C THR A 74 6.74 -2.38 2.24
N THR A 75 7.01 -3.68 2.41
CA THR A 75 7.84 -4.46 1.48
C THR A 75 7.15 -4.62 0.12
N LEU A 76 5.86 -4.99 0.12
CA LEU A 76 5.08 -5.11 -1.11
C LEU A 76 4.93 -3.75 -1.81
N THR A 77 4.59 -2.71 -1.04
CA THR A 77 4.51 -1.34 -1.56
C THR A 77 5.84 -0.90 -2.16
N GLY A 78 6.96 -1.13 -1.45
CA GLY A 78 8.29 -0.81 -1.95
C GLY A 78 8.58 -1.48 -3.30
N TRP A 79 8.22 -2.75 -3.47
CA TRP A 79 8.36 -3.44 -4.75
C TRP A 79 7.45 -2.84 -5.83
N LEU A 80 6.18 -2.59 -5.52
CA LEU A 80 5.24 -1.98 -6.48
C LEU A 80 5.76 -0.65 -7.00
N LEU A 81 6.36 0.16 -6.14
CA LEU A 81 6.91 1.46 -6.52
C LEU A 81 8.13 1.37 -7.44
N THR A 82 8.84 0.23 -7.47
CA THR A 82 9.93 0.00 -8.44
C THR A 82 9.41 -0.28 -9.85
N THR A 83 8.12 -0.56 -10.01
CA THR A 83 7.50 -0.81 -11.33
C THR A 83 7.08 0.48 -12.04
N ILE A 84 7.13 1.62 -11.35
CA ILE A 84 6.81 2.94 -11.91
C ILE A 84 7.89 3.37 -12.90
N PRO A 85 7.53 3.84 -14.11
CA PRO A 85 8.51 4.31 -15.09
C PRO A 85 9.39 5.45 -14.56
N HIS A 86 10.66 5.48 -14.93
CA HIS A 86 11.66 6.44 -14.42
C HIS A 86 11.38 7.90 -14.78
N ASP A 87 10.62 8.16 -15.85
CA ASP A 87 10.20 9.50 -16.25
C ASP A 87 9.12 10.09 -15.34
N LYS A 88 8.43 9.25 -14.57
CA LYS A 88 7.40 9.64 -13.62
C LYS A 88 7.99 10.18 -12.32
N ARG A 89 7.38 11.25 -11.80
CA ARG A 89 7.78 11.84 -10.51
C ARG A 89 7.03 11.20 -9.35
N ILE A 90 7.78 10.67 -8.39
CA ILE A 90 7.25 10.06 -7.17
C ILE A 90 7.53 11.00 -6.00
N PHE A 91 6.52 11.32 -5.21
CA PHE A 91 6.64 12.06 -3.97
C PHE A 91 6.23 11.16 -2.80
N THR A 92 7.17 10.85 -1.88
CA THR A 92 6.88 9.99 -0.72
C THR A 92 6.71 10.80 0.55
N ILE A 93 5.74 10.44 1.35
CA ILE A 93 5.42 11.03 2.65
C ILE A 93 5.47 9.92 3.69
N GLU A 94 6.48 9.94 4.56
CA GLU A 94 6.70 8.91 5.58
C GLU A 94 6.69 9.51 6.97
N ASN A 95 6.23 8.75 7.97
CA ASN A 95 6.10 9.23 9.33
C ASN A 95 7.35 8.92 10.16
N GLY A 96 8.07 9.97 10.56
CA GLY A 96 9.18 9.93 11.53
C GLY A 96 10.44 9.18 11.07
N SER A 97 10.39 8.32 10.07
CA SER A 97 11.57 7.63 9.52
C SER A 97 11.36 7.20 8.08
N ARG A 98 12.44 7.18 7.32
CA ARG A 98 12.44 6.69 5.94
C ARG A 98 12.54 5.17 5.90
N GLU A 99 11.50 4.50 5.41
CA GLU A 99 11.44 3.06 5.20
C GLU A 99 11.57 2.70 3.71
N LEU A 100 11.16 3.61 2.82
CA LEU A 100 11.23 3.44 1.37
C LEU A 100 12.53 4.04 0.83
N ASP A 101 13.33 3.23 0.15
CA ASP A 101 14.50 3.68 -0.60
C ASP A 101 14.29 3.41 -2.09
N LEU A 102 13.76 4.41 -2.79
CA LEU A 102 13.33 4.30 -4.18
C LEU A 102 14.33 4.89 -5.17
N VAL A 103 15.37 5.59 -4.70
CA VAL A 103 16.34 6.20 -5.61
C VAL A 103 17.15 5.11 -6.30
N GLU A 104 17.10 5.12 -7.63
CA GLU A 104 17.88 4.23 -8.48
C GLU A 104 19.04 4.98 -9.11
N ARG A 105 20.17 4.30 -9.20
CA ARG A 105 21.41 4.87 -9.76
C ARG A 105 22.01 3.92 -10.78
N ASP A 106 22.63 4.50 -11.80
CA ASP A 106 23.46 3.73 -12.74
C ASP A 106 24.83 3.36 -12.10
N LYS A 107 25.68 2.73 -12.91
CA LYS A 107 27.02 2.30 -12.50
C LYS A 107 27.94 3.46 -12.11
N ASP A 108 27.67 4.66 -12.63
CA ASP A 108 28.44 5.87 -12.40
C ASP A 108 27.86 6.71 -11.24
N GLY A 109 26.81 6.19 -10.57
CA GLY A 109 26.13 6.85 -9.44
C GLY A 109 25.11 7.90 -9.83
N LYS A 110 24.82 8.12 -11.12
CA LYS A 110 23.82 9.06 -11.62
C LYS A 110 22.41 8.55 -11.30
N ILE A 111 21.56 9.44 -10.80
CA ILE A 111 20.16 9.12 -10.49
C ILE A 111 19.39 8.91 -11.80
N LEU A 112 18.66 7.78 -11.87
CA LEU A 112 17.87 7.37 -13.02
C LEU A 112 16.40 7.77 -12.95
N ASN A 113 15.84 7.89 -11.75
CA ASN A 113 14.41 8.15 -11.53
C ASN A 113 14.17 9.45 -10.76
N LYS A 114 12.94 9.95 -10.77
CA LYS A 114 12.55 11.23 -10.17
C LYS A 114 11.80 10.98 -8.85
N VAL A 115 12.51 10.94 -7.73
CA VAL A 115 11.92 10.69 -6.41
C VAL A 115 12.23 11.82 -5.45
N VAL A 116 11.18 12.34 -4.81
CA VAL A 116 11.27 13.29 -3.69
C VAL A 116 10.82 12.53 -2.43
N HIS A 117 11.76 12.30 -1.51
CA HIS A 117 11.45 11.69 -0.22
C HIS A 117 11.23 12.74 0.85
N THR A 118 10.09 12.69 1.52
CA THR A 118 9.79 13.56 2.66
C THR A 118 9.44 12.75 3.91
N ILE A 119 9.66 13.34 5.06
CA ILE A 119 9.41 12.74 6.38
C ILE A 119 8.73 13.80 7.24
N THR A 120 7.69 13.39 7.99
CA THR A 120 7.07 14.26 8.98
C THR A 120 8.06 14.67 10.05
N ARG A 121 7.83 15.82 10.65
CA ARG A 121 8.64 16.33 11.73
C ARG A 121 7.74 16.66 12.92
N GLU A 122 7.99 16.03 14.05
CA GLU A 122 7.44 16.40 15.34
C GLU A 122 8.37 17.33 16.06
N SER A 123 7.84 18.40 16.68
CA SER A 123 8.60 19.40 17.45
C SER A 123 7.79 19.82 18.66
N GLU A 124 8.46 20.15 19.78
CA GLU A 124 7.84 20.79 20.95
C GLU A 124 7.23 22.16 20.62
N ASP A 125 7.80 22.88 19.66
CA ASP A 125 7.21 24.07 19.06
C ASP A 125 6.30 23.60 17.91
N GLU A 126 4.97 23.63 18.12
CA GLU A 126 3.97 23.21 17.13
C GLU A 126 4.16 23.88 15.77
N ARG A 127 4.62 25.15 15.75
CA ARG A 127 4.88 25.91 14.51
C ARG A 127 6.01 25.31 13.66
N LYS A 128 6.84 24.43 14.24
CA LYS A 128 7.93 23.73 13.56
C LYS A 128 7.59 22.29 13.26
N SER A 129 6.44 21.82 13.69
CA SER A 129 5.93 20.50 13.33
C SER A 129 5.46 20.50 11.88
N VAL A 130 5.67 19.38 11.18
CA VAL A 130 5.21 19.16 9.80
C VAL A 130 4.49 17.81 9.77
N SER A 131 3.20 17.86 9.55
CA SER A 131 2.33 16.67 9.50
C SER A 131 2.34 16.01 8.11
N GLN A 132 1.65 14.87 7.99
CA GLN A 132 1.40 14.25 6.70
C GLN A 132 0.47 15.09 5.82
N ASP A 133 -0.53 15.77 6.41
CA ASP A 133 -1.42 16.68 5.70
C ASP A 133 -0.64 17.86 5.09
N ASP A 134 0.28 18.49 5.86
CA ASP A 134 1.12 19.57 5.36
C ASP A 134 1.99 19.12 4.17
N LEU A 135 2.52 17.90 4.25
CA LEU A 135 3.35 17.33 3.17
C LEU A 135 2.52 16.95 1.95
N LEU A 136 1.25 16.53 2.11
CA LEU A 136 0.32 16.32 1.01
C LEU A 136 0.01 17.61 0.29
N ASP A 137 -0.30 18.68 1.02
CA ASP A 137 -0.53 20.03 0.45
C ASP A 137 0.70 20.54 -0.30
N MET A 138 1.88 20.27 0.22
CA MET A 138 3.14 20.60 -0.47
C MET A 138 3.35 19.75 -1.71
N ALA A 139 3.05 18.45 -1.65
CA ALA A 139 3.22 17.52 -2.77
C ALA A 139 2.55 18.05 -4.05
N LEU A 140 1.32 18.57 -3.93
CA LEU A 140 0.56 19.10 -5.08
C LEU A 140 1.31 20.21 -5.83
N ARG A 141 2.19 20.96 -5.15
CA ARG A 141 3.02 22.02 -5.75
C ARG A 141 4.25 21.50 -6.50
N PHE A 142 4.59 20.23 -6.28
CA PHE A 142 5.73 19.57 -6.95
C PHE A 142 5.33 18.84 -8.24
N HIS A 143 4.03 18.88 -8.61
CA HIS A 143 3.48 18.20 -9.77
C HIS A 143 3.92 16.72 -9.87
N PRO A 144 3.66 15.89 -8.85
CA PRO A 144 4.02 14.50 -8.87
C PRO A 144 3.03 13.71 -9.73
N ASP A 145 3.51 12.68 -10.44
CA ASP A 145 2.62 11.68 -11.05
C ASP A 145 2.08 10.71 -9.97
N TYR A 146 2.92 10.43 -8.97
CA TYR A 146 2.62 9.51 -7.87
C TYR A 146 2.87 10.15 -6.52
N ILE A 147 1.89 10.04 -5.62
CA ILE A 147 2.03 10.39 -4.21
C ILE A 147 2.00 9.09 -3.40
N VAL A 148 3.00 8.90 -2.54
CA VAL A 148 3.09 7.72 -1.69
C VAL A 148 2.92 8.14 -0.25
N VAL A 149 1.78 7.80 0.34
CA VAL A 149 1.56 7.96 1.78
C VAL A 149 1.98 6.67 2.46
N GLY A 150 3.12 6.71 3.15
CA GLY A 150 3.73 5.50 3.73
C GLY A 150 2.77 4.70 4.61
N GLU A 151 1.96 5.38 5.41
CA GLU A 151 0.87 4.77 6.17
C GLU A 151 -0.21 5.80 6.52
N MET A 152 -1.48 5.47 6.24
CA MET A 152 -2.63 6.27 6.68
C MET A 152 -3.07 5.85 8.09
N ARG A 153 -3.11 6.81 9.02
CA ARG A 153 -3.46 6.62 10.44
C ARG A 153 -4.45 7.64 10.99
N SER A 154 -4.59 8.77 10.32
CA SER A 154 -5.37 9.91 10.80
C SER A 154 -6.07 10.66 9.65
N SER A 155 -6.23 11.97 9.79
CA SER A 155 -6.92 12.87 8.87
C SER A 155 -6.29 12.98 7.49
N GLU A 156 -5.01 12.61 7.35
CA GLU A 156 -4.32 12.56 6.04
C GLU A 156 -5.00 11.63 5.03
N ALA A 157 -5.86 10.71 5.50
CA ALA A 157 -6.68 9.88 4.63
C ALA A 157 -7.62 10.72 3.74
N ASP A 158 -8.11 11.85 4.25
CA ASP A 158 -8.97 12.76 3.51
C ASP A 158 -8.17 13.50 2.42
N SER A 159 -7.05 14.10 2.77
CA SER A 159 -6.18 14.79 1.80
C SER A 159 -5.63 13.82 0.74
N ALA A 160 -5.35 12.57 1.12
CA ALA A 160 -4.89 11.54 0.19
C ALA A 160 -6.00 11.11 -0.80
N GLN A 161 -7.26 10.95 -0.33
CA GLN A 161 -8.36 10.62 -1.24
C GLN A 161 -8.66 11.77 -2.20
N GLU A 162 -8.58 13.01 -1.74
CA GLU A 162 -8.76 14.18 -2.59
C GLU A 162 -7.67 14.26 -3.67
N ALA A 163 -6.40 14.07 -3.32
CA ALA A 163 -5.30 13.99 -4.27
C ALA A 163 -5.52 12.89 -5.33
N ALA A 164 -5.99 11.71 -4.92
CA ALA A 164 -6.28 10.61 -5.84
C ALA A 164 -7.42 10.92 -6.83
N ARG A 165 -8.42 11.69 -6.40
CA ARG A 165 -9.57 12.09 -7.24
C ARG A 165 -9.28 13.29 -8.14
N THR A 166 -8.22 14.03 -7.84
CA THR A 166 -7.81 15.23 -8.60
C THR A 166 -6.66 14.97 -9.59
N GLY A 167 -6.41 13.71 -9.93
CA GLY A 167 -5.53 13.33 -11.04
C GLY A 167 -4.16 12.76 -10.64
N HIS A 168 -3.89 12.58 -9.34
CA HIS A 168 -2.66 11.94 -8.87
C HIS A 168 -2.88 10.46 -8.60
N THR A 169 -1.89 9.63 -8.88
CA THR A 169 -1.92 8.23 -8.43
C THR A 169 -1.41 8.15 -6.99
N VAL A 170 -2.27 7.71 -6.09
CA VAL A 170 -1.89 7.59 -4.66
C VAL A 170 -1.71 6.13 -4.29
N ILE A 171 -0.52 5.80 -3.76
CA ILE A 171 -0.20 4.48 -3.21
C ILE A 171 -0.01 4.62 -1.70
N THR A 172 -0.65 3.76 -0.94
CA THR A 172 -0.61 3.86 0.52
C THR A 172 -0.65 2.52 1.21
N THR A 173 -0.28 2.51 2.50
CA THR A 173 -0.54 1.37 3.39
C THR A 173 -1.48 1.77 4.52
N ILE A 174 -2.22 0.79 5.05
CA ILE A 174 -3.13 1.00 6.16
C ILE A 174 -3.23 -0.27 7.03
N HIS A 175 -3.39 -0.12 8.34
CA HIS A 175 -3.73 -1.23 9.20
C HIS A 175 -5.21 -1.58 9.07
N SER A 176 -5.50 -2.80 8.58
CA SER A 176 -6.86 -3.32 8.48
C SER A 176 -6.86 -4.85 8.47
N ASN A 177 -8.03 -5.47 8.64
CA ASN A 177 -8.19 -6.92 8.79
C ASN A 177 -8.81 -7.60 7.54
N SER A 178 -9.23 -6.84 6.53
CA SER A 178 -9.75 -7.34 5.25
C SER A 178 -9.77 -6.21 4.21
N CYS A 179 -10.01 -6.54 2.94
CA CYS A 179 -10.20 -5.54 1.90
C CYS A 179 -11.39 -4.63 2.20
N GLU A 180 -12.57 -5.17 2.49
CA GLU A 180 -13.77 -4.37 2.78
C GLU A 180 -13.61 -3.49 4.03
N SER A 181 -13.02 -4.02 5.11
CA SER A 181 -12.79 -3.24 6.33
C SER A 181 -11.81 -2.10 6.11
N THR A 182 -11.00 -2.16 5.06
CA THR A 182 -10.06 -1.10 4.69
C THR A 182 -10.78 0.17 4.28
N TRP A 183 -11.77 0.10 3.38
CA TRP A 183 -12.55 1.28 3.00
C TRP A 183 -13.34 1.84 4.17
N ARG A 184 -13.96 0.99 5.00
CA ARG A 184 -14.66 1.45 6.23
C ARG A 184 -13.70 2.16 7.20
N ARG A 185 -12.46 1.66 7.33
CA ARG A 185 -11.45 2.32 8.14
C ARG A 185 -11.05 3.69 7.55
N MET A 186 -10.90 3.81 6.23
CA MET A 186 -10.66 5.10 5.58
C MET A 186 -11.79 6.10 5.87
N VAL A 187 -13.07 5.66 5.80
CA VAL A 187 -14.20 6.49 6.21
C VAL A 187 -14.01 7.00 7.63
N THR A 188 -13.69 6.12 8.58
CA THR A 188 -13.45 6.51 9.99
C THR A 188 -12.32 7.53 10.12
N LEU A 189 -11.26 7.41 9.32
CA LEU A 189 -10.13 8.36 9.34
C LEU A 189 -10.54 9.73 8.75
N CYS A 190 -11.23 9.75 7.62
CA CYS A 190 -11.73 10.99 6.99
C CYS A 190 -12.73 11.72 7.90
N LYS A 191 -13.56 11.00 8.65
CA LYS A 191 -14.49 11.60 9.63
C LYS A 191 -13.82 12.37 10.76
N ARG A 192 -12.53 12.19 11.00
CA ARG A 192 -11.80 13.05 11.95
C ARG A 192 -11.76 14.50 11.50
N LYS A 193 -11.77 14.74 10.18
CA LYS A 193 -11.84 16.09 9.59
C LYS A 193 -13.28 16.56 9.37
N TYR A 194 -14.16 15.63 9.01
CA TYR A 194 -15.57 15.91 8.70
C TYR A 194 -16.55 15.04 9.51
N PRO A 195 -16.69 15.25 10.82
CA PRO A 195 -17.47 14.37 11.70
C PRO A 195 -18.96 14.29 11.36
N ASN A 196 -19.52 15.32 10.74
CA ASN A 196 -20.96 15.43 10.44
C ASN A 196 -21.32 14.98 9.01
N VAL A 197 -20.36 14.57 8.18
CA VAL A 197 -20.64 14.07 6.84
C VAL A 197 -21.11 12.61 6.91
N ASP A 198 -22.13 12.27 6.13
CA ASP A 198 -22.68 10.91 6.06
C ASP A 198 -21.60 9.90 5.62
N ASP A 199 -21.60 8.71 6.26
CA ASP A 199 -20.61 7.66 6.00
C ASP A 199 -20.64 7.18 4.55
N ASN A 200 -21.82 7.12 3.90
CA ASN A 200 -21.93 6.69 2.51
C ASN A 200 -21.34 7.70 1.54
N VAL A 201 -21.44 9.00 1.85
CA VAL A 201 -20.79 10.05 1.05
C VAL A 201 -19.28 9.85 1.09
N ILE A 202 -18.70 9.75 2.29
CA ILE A 202 -17.26 9.53 2.43
C ILE A 202 -16.84 8.17 1.83
N LEU A 203 -17.67 7.14 1.98
CA LEU A 203 -17.40 5.83 1.40
C LEU A 203 -17.35 5.88 -0.14
N ASN A 204 -18.20 6.68 -0.78
CA ASN A 204 -18.11 6.92 -2.23
C ASN A 204 -16.77 7.57 -2.60
N LEU A 205 -16.36 8.61 -1.86
CA LEU A 205 -15.12 9.33 -2.12
C LEU A 205 -13.89 8.41 -1.99
N VAL A 206 -13.80 7.61 -0.91
CA VAL A 206 -12.65 6.73 -0.68
C VAL A 206 -12.62 5.51 -1.61
N THR A 207 -13.79 4.99 -2.05
CA THR A 207 -13.84 3.88 -3.02
C THR A 207 -13.52 4.34 -4.43
N GLU A 208 -13.92 5.58 -4.80
CA GLU A 208 -13.51 6.22 -6.06
C GLU A 208 -11.99 6.46 -6.08
N ALA A 209 -11.46 7.00 -4.98
CA ALA A 209 -10.04 7.32 -4.84
C ALA A 209 -9.16 6.07 -4.86
N PHE A 210 -9.56 5.03 -4.13
CA PHE A 210 -8.80 3.79 -3.94
C PHE A 210 -9.62 2.58 -4.40
N PRO A 211 -9.76 2.37 -5.71
CA PRO A 211 -10.57 1.26 -6.23
C PRO A 211 -9.96 -0.12 -5.93
N ILE A 212 -8.67 -0.20 -5.67
CA ILE A 212 -7.96 -1.46 -5.42
C ILE A 212 -7.43 -1.51 -3.98
N VAL A 213 -7.77 -2.60 -3.30
CA VAL A 213 -7.19 -2.95 -2.00
C VAL A 213 -6.54 -4.32 -2.07
N VAL A 214 -5.32 -4.40 -1.55
CA VAL A 214 -4.54 -5.63 -1.41
C VAL A 214 -4.41 -5.95 0.07
N TYR A 215 -4.99 -7.04 0.52
CA TYR A 215 -4.90 -7.46 1.92
C TYR A 215 -3.82 -8.51 2.11
N ALA A 216 -2.79 -8.16 2.90
CA ALA A 216 -1.67 -9.04 3.23
C ALA A 216 -1.70 -9.46 4.70
N LYS A 217 -1.35 -10.71 4.98
CA LYS A 217 -1.32 -11.28 6.34
C LYS A 217 -0.05 -12.09 6.57
N GLN A 218 0.48 -12.01 7.78
CA GLN A 218 1.43 -12.99 8.29
C GLN A 218 0.65 -14.14 8.93
N LEU A 219 0.83 -15.35 8.42
CA LEU A 219 0.20 -16.56 8.94
C LEU A 219 0.90 -17.06 10.21
N GLU A 220 0.31 -18.00 10.93
CA GLU A 220 0.86 -18.54 12.18
C GLU A 220 2.24 -19.18 12.01
N ASN A 221 2.50 -19.77 10.84
CA ASN A 221 3.81 -20.31 10.47
C ASN A 221 4.85 -19.23 10.07
N LYS A 222 4.55 -17.94 10.32
CA LYS A 222 5.35 -16.77 9.99
C LYS A 222 5.50 -16.47 8.49
N GLN A 223 4.91 -17.25 7.61
CA GLN A 223 4.86 -16.96 6.19
C GLN A 223 3.91 -15.79 5.92
N ARG A 224 4.22 -14.99 4.92
CA ARG A 224 3.38 -13.88 4.47
C ARG A 224 2.61 -14.29 3.23
N ARG A 225 1.35 -13.88 3.14
CA ARG A 225 0.47 -14.14 1.98
C ARG A 225 -0.31 -12.89 1.65
N ILE A 226 -0.48 -12.62 0.36
CA ILE A 226 -1.58 -11.77 -0.09
C ILE A 226 -2.84 -12.64 0.05
N MET A 227 -3.68 -12.30 1.00
CA MET A 227 -4.90 -13.05 1.30
C MET A 227 -6.00 -12.74 0.31
N GLU A 228 -6.03 -11.50 -0.19
CA GLU A 228 -7.04 -11.06 -1.15
C GLU A 228 -6.57 -9.81 -1.91
N ILE A 229 -6.96 -9.74 -3.17
CA ILE A 229 -6.94 -8.51 -3.99
C ILE A 229 -8.37 -8.25 -4.38
N MET A 230 -8.88 -7.06 -4.06
CA MET A 230 -10.27 -6.68 -4.29
C MET A 230 -10.35 -5.36 -5.04
N GLU A 231 -11.27 -5.31 -5.99
CA GLU A 231 -11.70 -4.08 -6.66
C GLU A 231 -13.05 -3.63 -6.12
N CYS A 232 -13.21 -2.35 -5.88
CA CYS A 232 -14.51 -1.71 -5.70
C CYS A 232 -14.88 -0.96 -6.98
N GLU A 233 -15.86 -1.45 -7.71
CA GLU A 233 -16.43 -0.80 -8.88
C GLU A 233 -17.61 0.10 -8.46
N ILE A 234 -17.59 1.36 -8.90
CA ILE A 234 -18.73 2.25 -8.76
C ILE A 234 -19.53 2.17 -10.06
N CYS A 235 -20.77 1.66 -9.93
CA CYS A 235 -21.68 1.52 -11.07
C CYS A 235 -22.29 2.86 -11.48
N PRO A 236 -22.82 3.00 -12.72
CA PRO A 236 -23.45 4.24 -13.20
C PRO A 236 -24.65 4.72 -12.36
N ASP A 237 -25.30 3.81 -11.65
CA ASP A 237 -26.40 4.11 -10.72
C ASP A 237 -25.94 4.54 -9.32
N GLY A 238 -24.61 4.67 -9.12
CA GLY A 238 -23.99 5.04 -7.85
C GLY A 238 -23.85 3.86 -6.86
N THR A 239 -24.28 2.66 -7.23
CA THR A 239 -24.07 1.48 -6.39
C THR A 239 -22.61 1.00 -6.48
N ARG A 240 -22.15 0.29 -5.43
CA ARG A 240 -20.81 -0.31 -5.37
C ARG A 240 -20.88 -1.80 -5.52
N LYS A 241 -20.01 -2.34 -6.36
CA LYS A 241 -19.77 -3.78 -6.48
C LYS A 241 -18.34 -4.10 -6.04
N TYR A 242 -18.22 -5.10 -5.20
CA TYR A 242 -16.93 -5.58 -4.71
C TYR A 242 -16.56 -6.86 -5.47
N HIS A 243 -15.48 -6.80 -6.25
CA HIS A 243 -14.95 -7.93 -7.01
C HIS A 243 -13.72 -8.46 -6.30
N SER A 244 -13.81 -9.64 -5.69
CA SER A 244 -12.61 -10.37 -5.27
C SER A 244 -11.91 -10.88 -6.53
N LEU A 245 -10.74 -10.31 -6.85
CA LEU A 245 -9.97 -10.67 -8.04
C LEU A 245 -9.15 -11.92 -7.79
N TYR A 246 -8.47 -11.96 -6.62
CA TYR A 246 -7.68 -13.09 -6.16
C TYR A 246 -7.92 -13.33 -4.68
N ARG A 247 -7.92 -14.61 -4.27
CA ARG A 247 -8.06 -15.01 -2.86
C ARG A 247 -7.10 -16.15 -2.53
N TYR A 248 -6.54 -16.11 -1.32
CA TYR A 248 -5.77 -17.24 -0.77
C TYR A 248 -6.68 -18.14 0.05
N ASN A 249 -6.87 -19.36 -0.42
CA ASN A 249 -7.68 -20.39 0.25
C ASN A 249 -6.79 -21.29 1.09
N ILE A 250 -6.96 -21.24 2.42
CA ILE A 250 -6.26 -22.12 3.35
C ILE A 250 -6.94 -23.49 3.28
N THR A 251 -6.18 -24.52 2.90
CA THR A 251 -6.67 -25.91 2.79
C THR A 251 -6.27 -26.75 3.99
N GLU A 252 -5.22 -26.37 4.70
CA GLU A 252 -4.75 -27.09 5.88
C GLU A 252 -4.18 -26.09 6.90
N ASN A 253 -4.60 -26.24 8.16
CA ASN A 253 -4.04 -25.50 9.28
C ASN A 253 -3.97 -26.45 10.49
N ARG A 254 -2.78 -26.89 10.84
CA ARG A 254 -2.54 -27.83 11.95
C ARG A 254 -1.24 -27.53 12.68
N MET A 255 -1.14 -28.03 13.90
CA MET A 255 0.10 -28.02 14.67
C MET A 255 0.74 -29.41 14.61
N GLU A 256 2.02 -29.47 14.27
CA GLU A 256 2.82 -30.68 14.23
C GLU A 256 4.18 -30.42 14.86
N ASN A 257 4.58 -31.21 15.84
CA ASN A 257 5.83 -31.08 16.58
C ASN A 257 6.11 -29.63 17.08
N GLY A 258 5.08 -28.96 17.59
CA GLY A 258 5.17 -27.59 18.09
C GLY A 258 5.32 -26.50 17.02
N LYS A 259 5.14 -26.84 15.73
CA LYS A 259 5.19 -25.91 14.62
C LYS A 259 3.85 -25.84 13.89
N PHE A 260 3.43 -24.63 13.54
CA PHE A 260 2.26 -24.44 12.68
C PHE A 260 2.57 -24.83 11.23
N ILE A 261 1.73 -25.69 10.67
CA ILE A 261 1.72 -26.02 9.25
C ILE A 261 0.47 -25.39 8.67
N VAL A 262 0.67 -24.43 7.76
CA VAL A 262 -0.41 -23.79 7.02
C VAL A 262 -0.16 -24.01 5.54
N LYS A 263 -1.10 -24.66 4.84
CA LYS A 263 -1.09 -24.81 3.39
C LYS A 263 -2.30 -24.15 2.79
N GLY A 264 -2.18 -23.74 1.55
CA GLY A 264 -3.23 -23.13 0.77
C GLY A 264 -2.74 -22.75 -0.61
N THR A 265 -3.66 -22.27 -1.41
CA THR A 265 -3.42 -21.84 -2.80
C THR A 265 -4.09 -20.51 -3.08
N HIS A 266 -3.46 -19.72 -3.95
CA HIS A 266 -4.13 -18.56 -4.52
C HIS A 266 -5.04 -19.00 -5.67
N GLU A 267 -6.21 -18.40 -5.71
CA GLU A 267 -7.21 -18.62 -6.74
C GLU A 267 -7.59 -17.29 -7.39
N LYS A 268 -7.67 -17.27 -8.73
CA LYS A 268 -8.25 -16.15 -9.47
C LYS A 268 -9.77 -16.30 -9.40
N CYS A 269 -10.46 -15.33 -8.80
CA CYS A 269 -11.91 -15.37 -8.58
C CYS A 269 -12.69 -14.61 -9.63
N ALA A 270 -12.11 -13.50 -10.14
CA ALA A 270 -12.72 -12.66 -11.17
C ALA A 270 -11.66 -11.90 -11.97
N ASP A 271 -12.05 -11.42 -13.13
CA ASP A 271 -11.31 -10.39 -13.87
C ASP A 271 -11.64 -9.00 -13.30
N ILE A 272 -10.79 -8.03 -13.59
CA ILE A 272 -11.05 -6.62 -13.31
C ILE A 272 -12.28 -6.14 -14.09
N SER A 273 -13.05 -5.20 -13.50
CA SER A 273 -14.26 -4.67 -14.10
C SER A 273 -14.02 -4.03 -15.48
N LEU A 274 -15.07 -3.94 -16.29
CA LEU A 274 -14.99 -3.28 -17.60
C LEU A 274 -14.64 -1.78 -17.45
N SER A 275 -15.07 -1.15 -16.38
CA SER A 275 -14.73 0.24 -16.09
C SER A 275 -13.24 0.41 -15.81
N LEU A 276 -12.64 -0.50 -15.04
CA LEU A 276 -11.20 -0.49 -14.75
C LEU A 276 -10.38 -0.86 -16.01
N GLN A 277 -10.82 -1.84 -16.82
CA GLN A 277 -10.19 -2.16 -18.11
C GLN A 277 -10.12 -0.93 -19.02
N ARG A 278 -11.22 -0.20 -19.15
CA ARG A 278 -11.28 1.04 -19.93
C ARG A 278 -10.30 2.08 -19.40
N ARG A 279 -10.30 2.32 -18.06
CA ARG A 279 -9.37 3.26 -17.41
C ARG A 279 -7.89 2.91 -17.70
N LEU A 280 -7.53 1.63 -17.68
CA LEU A 280 -6.17 1.19 -17.99
C LEU A 280 -5.78 1.52 -19.44
N LEU A 281 -6.69 1.28 -20.41
CA LEU A 281 -6.48 1.63 -21.81
C LEU A 281 -6.37 3.15 -22.01
N GLU A 282 -7.23 3.93 -21.39
CA GLU A 282 -7.20 5.40 -21.43
C GLU A 282 -5.89 5.96 -20.83
N ASN A 283 -5.32 5.27 -19.83
CA ASN A 283 -4.03 5.59 -19.23
C ASN A 283 -2.82 5.03 -20.02
N GLY A 284 -3.06 4.54 -21.24
CA GLY A 284 -2.01 4.16 -22.20
C GLY A 284 -1.56 2.69 -22.11
N MET A 285 -2.31 1.80 -21.45
CA MET A 285 -2.02 0.37 -21.49
C MET A 285 -2.26 -0.15 -22.91
N PRO A 286 -1.30 -0.89 -23.52
CA PRO A 286 -1.54 -1.55 -24.79
C PRO A 286 -2.63 -2.64 -24.67
N GLN A 287 -3.50 -2.75 -25.71
CA GLN A 287 -4.55 -3.78 -25.72
C GLN A 287 -3.98 -5.20 -25.53
N ALA A 288 -2.85 -5.52 -26.15
CA ALA A 288 -2.19 -6.82 -26.02
C ALA A 288 -1.72 -7.12 -24.57
N GLU A 289 -1.36 -6.09 -23.79
CA GLU A 289 -1.02 -6.24 -22.37
C GLU A 289 -2.28 -6.51 -21.54
N LEU A 290 -3.36 -5.81 -21.80
CA LEU A 290 -4.65 -6.04 -21.15
C LEU A 290 -5.18 -7.45 -21.47
N ASP A 291 -5.14 -7.88 -22.72
CA ASP A 291 -5.59 -9.22 -23.13
C ASP A 291 -4.80 -10.32 -22.42
N ARG A 292 -3.49 -10.13 -22.25
CA ARG A 292 -2.64 -11.05 -21.48
C ARG A 292 -3.05 -11.11 -20.01
N LEU A 293 -3.29 -9.97 -19.37
CA LEU A 293 -3.76 -9.91 -17.96
C LEU A 293 -5.10 -10.62 -17.75
N LEU A 294 -5.98 -10.56 -18.76
CA LEU A 294 -7.28 -11.22 -18.75
C LEU A 294 -7.22 -12.69 -19.19
N GLY A 295 -6.02 -13.21 -19.53
CA GLY A 295 -5.88 -14.59 -20.01
C GLY A 295 -6.43 -14.84 -21.42
N LYS A 296 -6.71 -13.77 -22.18
CA LYS A 296 -7.25 -13.84 -23.56
C LYS A 296 -6.16 -14.05 -24.63
N GLY A 297 -4.88 -14.04 -24.23
CA GLY A 297 -3.73 -14.06 -25.15
C GLY A 297 -3.31 -15.42 -25.71
N ASN A 298 -4.02 -16.53 -25.42
CA ASN A 298 -3.64 -17.89 -25.83
C ASN A 298 -4.67 -18.58 -26.76
N THR A 299 -5.34 -17.82 -27.62
CA THR A 299 -6.12 -18.43 -28.72
C THR A 299 -5.33 -18.25 -30.01
N LYS A 300 -4.35 -19.12 -30.24
CA LYS A 300 -3.82 -19.47 -31.56
C LYS A 300 -3.82 -20.97 -31.70
#